data_cf9d368234c4a744cfa297df511b3f1f
#
_entry.id   cf9d368234c4a744cfa297df511b3f1f
#
_cell.length_a   1.000
_cell.length_b   1.000
_cell.length_c   1.000
_cell.angle_alpha   90.00
_cell.angle_beta   90.00
_cell.angle_gamma   90.00
#
_symmetry.space_group_name_H-M   'P 1'
#
loop_
_entity.id
_entity.type
_entity.pdbx_description
1 polymer ?
#
loop_
_entity_poly.entity_id
_entity_poly.type
_entity_poly.pdbx_seq_one_letter_code
_entity_poly.pdbx_strand_id
1 'polypeptide(L)'
;MRHGNKFRRGTGWAFGAVFLAAYAAGSGKVFAADDAGSAATAHEQPKPPRQEWTFNGFFGRYDQAQLQRGFQVYREVCSNCHSLKMVAFRNLADRGGPSFSEAQVKALAAKYQIKDGPNDAGEMFERPGRPSDYFPWSFPNEQAARAALGAVPPDMSLLAKARSYERGFPLFLIDPIIQYQEQGPDYIYALLNGYTDAKDPNWNEYMPGHKIAMPMPLSDGAVDYADGSLKTVPQYAKDVTAFLMWAAEPKLEERKRLGFGVLIFLFVYALLLLVVKKKIWHRTEAHPSPDMP
;
A
#
# COMPACT_ATOMS: atom_id res chain seq x y z
N MET A 1 20.52 71.91 17.22
CA MET A 1 20.36 71.27 15.90
C MET A 1 20.05 69.82 16.14
N ARG A 2 18.83 69.40 15.74
CA ARG A 2 18.31 68.03 15.95
C ARG A 2 18.77 67.17 14.79
N HIS A 3 19.43 66.02 15.05
CA HIS A 3 19.57 64.96 14.09
C HIS A 3 18.82 63.74 14.62
N GLY A 4 17.69 63.45 13.96
CA GLY A 4 16.90 62.27 14.18
C GLY A 4 17.49 61.08 13.44
N ASN A 5 17.77 59.99 14.16
CA ASN A 5 18.21 58.74 13.56
C ASN A 5 16.99 57.78 13.46
N LYS A 6 16.48 57.60 12.25
CA LYS A 6 15.43 56.65 11.93
C LYS A 6 16.05 55.23 11.93
N PHE A 7 15.78 54.44 12.92
CA PHE A 7 16.12 53.01 12.93
C PHE A 7 15.12 52.24 12.06
N ARG A 8 15.56 51.80 10.89
CA ARG A 8 14.81 50.92 9.95
C ARG A 8 14.67 49.55 10.58
N ARG A 9 13.41 49.16 10.88
CA ARG A 9 13.03 47.76 11.07
C ARG A 9 13.09 47.07 9.69
N GLY A 10 14.01 46.18 9.51
CA GLY A 10 14.20 45.41 8.29
C GLY A 10 14.61 43.96 8.56
N THR A 11 13.66 43.08 8.28
CA THR A 11 13.89 41.77 7.68
C THR A 11 14.64 40.70 8.45
N GLY A 12 13.93 39.93 9.24
CA GLY A 12 14.33 38.60 9.73
C GLY A 12 13.64 37.44 9.00
N TRP A 13 13.60 37.44 7.65
CA TRP A 13 12.94 36.37 6.85
C TRP A 13 13.80 35.85 5.68
N ALA A 14 15.12 35.92 5.80
CA ALA A 14 16.02 35.54 4.70
C ALA A 14 16.87 34.29 4.94
N PHE A 15 16.62 33.47 5.96
CA PHE A 15 17.40 32.25 6.22
C PHE A 15 16.77 30.95 5.74
N GLY A 16 15.57 30.97 5.16
CA GLY A 16 14.89 29.79 4.62
C GLY A 16 15.16 29.46 3.15
N ALA A 17 15.73 30.38 2.38
CA ALA A 17 15.80 30.25 0.90
C ALA A 17 17.18 29.83 0.37
N VAL A 18 18.22 29.72 1.18
CA VAL A 18 19.59 29.47 0.68
C VAL A 18 19.96 27.99 0.64
N PHE A 19 19.20 27.09 1.25
CA PHE A 19 19.50 25.64 1.21
C PHE A 19 18.97 24.91 -0.02
N LEU A 20 18.13 25.53 -0.86
CA LEU A 20 17.61 24.88 -2.07
C LEU A 20 18.40 25.22 -3.36
N ALA A 21 19.33 26.18 -3.31
CA ALA A 21 20.06 26.61 -4.52
C ALA A 21 21.45 25.96 -4.70
N ALA A 22 21.94 25.20 -3.73
CA ALA A 22 23.27 24.58 -3.77
C ALA A 22 23.28 23.17 -4.40
N TYR A 23 22.14 22.60 -4.77
CA TYR A 23 22.05 21.24 -5.35
C TYR A 23 21.97 21.23 -6.90
N ALA A 24 21.98 22.38 -7.55
CA ALA A 24 21.79 22.48 -9.00
C ALA A 24 23.09 22.65 -9.82
N ALA A 25 24.27 22.63 -9.22
CA ALA A 25 25.53 22.88 -9.91
C ALA A 25 26.51 21.68 -9.98
N GLY A 26 26.00 20.45 -9.85
CA GLY A 26 26.78 19.23 -9.95
C GLY A 26 26.32 18.31 -11.08
N SER A 27 26.12 18.86 -12.30
CA SER A 27 25.75 18.05 -13.48
C SER A 27 26.99 17.36 -14.04
N GLY A 28 27.37 16.23 -13.46
CA GLY A 28 28.20 15.25 -14.10
C GLY A 28 27.45 14.69 -15.31
N LYS A 29 28.04 14.81 -16.50
CA LYS A 29 27.58 14.18 -17.75
C LYS A 29 27.56 12.67 -17.54
N VAL A 30 26.38 12.10 -17.29
CA VAL A 30 26.14 10.67 -17.43
C VAL A 30 25.91 10.42 -18.92
N PHE A 31 26.69 9.51 -19.47
CA PHE A 31 26.64 9.04 -20.85
C PHE A 31 25.19 8.69 -21.23
N ALA A 32 24.65 9.42 -22.19
CA ALA A 32 23.48 9.01 -22.93
C ALA A 32 23.91 7.84 -23.83
N ALA A 33 23.48 6.63 -23.48
CA ALA A 33 23.39 5.55 -24.44
C ALA A 33 22.18 5.86 -25.33
N ASP A 34 22.42 6.06 -26.60
CA ASP A 34 21.42 6.16 -27.65
C ASP A 34 20.60 4.85 -27.67
N ASP A 35 19.44 4.87 -27.06
CA ASP A 35 18.36 3.94 -27.33
C ASP A 35 17.24 4.71 -28.05
N ALA A 36 17.49 5.02 -29.33
CA ALA A 36 16.47 5.47 -30.26
C ALA A 36 15.62 4.25 -30.67
N GLY A 37 14.84 3.72 -29.72
CA GLY A 37 13.94 2.62 -29.91
C GLY A 37 12.60 2.94 -29.30
N SER A 38 11.66 3.37 -30.15
CA SER A 38 10.22 3.38 -29.90
C SER A 38 9.78 4.22 -28.70
N ALA A 39 9.55 5.51 -28.91
CA ALA A 39 8.53 6.23 -28.20
C ALA A 39 7.16 5.60 -28.57
N ALA A 40 6.87 4.42 -27.99
CA ALA A 40 5.53 3.92 -27.89
C ALA A 40 4.77 5.06 -27.18
N THR A 41 3.78 5.63 -27.85
CA THR A 41 2.80 6.52 -27.26
C THR A 41 2.42 5.91 -25.93
N ALA A 42 2.82 6.54 -24.84
CA ALA A 42 2.42 6.13 -23.50
C ALA A 42 0.89 6.20 -23.54
N HIS A 43 0.23 5.06 -23.68
CA HIS A 43 -1.23 4.98 -23.59
C HIS A 43 -1.54 5.47 -22.18
N GLU A 44 -2.16 6.64 -22.10
CA GLU A 44 -2.57 7.23 -20.84
C GLU A 44 -3.41 6.19 -20.09
N GLN A 45 -2.91 5.74 -18.98
CA GLN A 45 -3.63 4.76 -18.15
C GLN A 45 -4.93 5.40 -17.65
N PRO A 46 -6.11 4.83 -17.95
CA PRO A 46 -7.36 5.39 -17.47
C PRO A 46 -7.34 5.46 -15.94
N LYS A 47 -7.79 6.60 -15.43
CA LYS A 47 -7.83 6.84 -13.99
C LYS A 47 -8.90 5.96 -13.35
N PRO A 48 -8.53 5.07 -12.41
CA PRO A 48 -9.50 4.26 -11.68
C PRO A 48 -10.51 5.13 -10.91
N PRO A 49 -11.79 4.76 -10.88
CA PRO A 49 -12.77 5.44 -10.05
C PRO A 49 -12.45 5.22 -8.58
N ARG A 50 -12.47 6.31 -7.81
CA ARG A 50 -12.23 6.25 -6.36
C ARG A 50 -13.34 5.47 -5.68
N GLN A 51 -12.95 4.54 -4.82
CA GLN A 51 -13.85 3.75 -4.00
C GLN A 51 -13.90 4.26 -2.55
N GLU A 52 -15.00 3.97 -1.88
CA GLU A 52 -15.09 4.17 -0.43
C GLU A 52 -14.61 2.90 0.28
N TRP A 53 -13.54 3.06 1.06
CA TRP A 53 -12.93 1.98 1.84
C TRP A 53 -13.08 2.26 3.34
N THR A 54 -13.46 1.25 4.11
CA THR A 54 -13.60 1.35 5.58
C THR A 54 -12.27 1.68 6.26
N PHE A 55 -11.17 1.26 5.66
CA PHE A 55 -9.81 1.50 6.16
C PHE A 55 -9.23 2.86 5.72
N ASN A 56 -9.99 3.71 5.04
CA ASN A 56 -9.54 5.02 4.59
C ASN A 56 -9.40 6.05 5.75
N GLY A 57 -8.53 7.06 5.57
CA GLY A 57 -8.35 8.19 6.48
C GLY A 57 -7.69 7.85 7.81
N PHE A 58 -7.62 8.83 8.71
CA PHE A 58 -6.91 8.73 9.99
C PHE A 58 -7.46 7.65 10.94
N PHE A 59 -8.77 7.46 10.97
CA PHE A 59 -9.47 6.56 11.88
C PHE A 59 -10.05 5.33 11.18
N GLY A 60 -9.76 5.17 9.88
CA GLY A 60 -10.24 4.05 9.11
C GLY A 60 -9.73 2.72 9.66
N ARG A 61 -10.59 1.70 9.61
CA ARG A 61 -10.35 0.35 10.09
C ARG A 61 -10.82 -0.67 9.06
N TYR A 62 -10.22 -1.83 9.10
CA TYR A 62 -10.69 -2.95 8.30
C TYR A 62 -12.04 -3.47 8.81
N ASP A 63 -12.94 -3.79 7.89
CA ASP A 63 -14.15 -4.53 8.19
C ASP A 63 -13.85 -6.03 8.21
N GLN A 64 -13.99 -6.65 9.38
CA GLN A 64 -13.67 -8.06 9.59
C GLN A 64 -14.48 -8.98 8.68
N ALA A 65 -15.78 -8.74 8.52
CA ALA A 65 -16.63 -9.56 7.67
C ALA A 65 -16.23 -9.44 6.20
N GLN A 66 -15.91 -8.22 5.76
CA GLN A 66 -15.37 -7.97 4.41
C GLN A 66 -14.05 -8.71 4.19
N LEU A 67 -13.12 -8.68 5.16
CA LEU A 67 -11.86 -9.42 5.05
C LEU A 67 -12.07 -10.94 4.98
N GLN A 68 -13.05 -11.48 5.71
CA GLN A 68 -13.38 -12.90 5.67
C GLN A 68 -13.92 -13.31 4.29
N ARG A 69 -14.83 -12.52 3.71
CA ARG A 69 -15.32 -12.72 2.35
C ARG A 69 -14.19 -12.58 1.32
N GLY A 70 -13.36 -11.55 1.46
CA GLY A 70 -12.21 -11.34 0.58
C GLY A 70 -11.20 -12.48 0.64
N PHE A 71 -10.95 -13.04 1.82
CA PHE A 71 -10.15 -14.26 1.98
C PHE A 71 -10.81 -15.45 1.28
N GLN A 72 -12.14 -15.58 1.35
CA GLN A 72 -12.85 -16.64 0.64
C GLN A 72 -12.67 -16.52 -0.86
N VAL A 73 -12.83 -15.32 -1.44
CA VAL A 73 -12.58 -15.07 -2.88
C VAL A 73 -11.13 -15.40 -3.25
N TYR A 74 -10.15 -14.94 -2.44
CA TYR A 74 -8.75 -15.28 -2.67
C TYR A 74 -8.55 -16.80 -2.72
N ARG A 75 -9.04 -17.51 -1.71
CA ARG A 75 -8.86 -18.96 -1.56
C ARG A 75 -9.51 -19.76 -2.69
N GLU A 76 -10.72 -19.37 -3.11
CA GLU A 76 -11.51 -20.15 -4.06
C GLU A 76 -11.18 -19.82 -5.52
N VAL A 77 -10.74 -18.59 -5.79
CA VAL A 77 -10.48 -18.12 -7.15
C VAL A 77 -8.99 -17.80 -7.37
N CYS A 78 -8.45 -16.84 -6.63
CA CYS A 78 -7.15 -16.25 -6.93
C CYS A 78 -5.96 -17.19 -6.63
N SER A 79 -6.06 -18.00 -5.57
CA SER A 79 -4.99 -18.89 -5.11
C SER A 79 -4.65 -20.01 -6.09
N ASN A 80 -5.52 -20.26 -7.08
CA ASN A 80 -5.25 -21.22 -8.15
C ASN A 80 -4.05 -20.81 -9.03
N CYS A 81 -3.81 -19.50 -9.11
CA CYS A 81 -2.73 -18.93 -9.92
C CYS A 81 -1.74 -18.11 -9.10
N HIS A 82 -2.23 -17.30 -8.15
CA HIS A 82 -1.45 -16.32 -7.41
C HIS A 82 -0.98 -16.83 -6.06
N SER A 83 0.28 -16.56 -5.74
CA SER A 83 0.85 -16.84 -4.42
C SER A 83 0.52 -15.75 -3.40
N LEU A 84 0.65 -16.11 -2.10
CA LEU A 84 0.54 -15.21 -0.95
C LEU A 84 1.67 -15.52 0.04
N LYS A 85 2.91 -15.42 -0.43
CA LYS A 85 4.10 -15.98 0.22
C LYS A 85 4.47 -15.34 1.56
N MET A 86 4.01 -14.10 1.84
CA MET A 86 4.37 -13.38 3.05
C MET A 86 3.30 -13.48 4.14
N VAL A 87 2.18 -14.14 3.89
CA VAL A 87 1.10 -14.33 4.87
C VAL A 87 1.13 -15.77 5.38
N ALA A 88 1.29 -15.94 6.70
CA ALA A 88 1.17 -17.23 7.36
C ALA A 88 -0.30 -17.48 7.76
N PHE A 89 -0.70 -18.75 7.88
CA PHE A 89 -2.07 -19.07 8.29
C PHE A 89 -2.45 -18.42 9.61
N ARG A 90 -1.52 -18.36 10.59
CA ARG A 90 -1.76 -17.68 11.88
C ARG A 90 -2.17 -16.23 11.76
N ASN A 91 -1.73 -15.53 10.72
CA ASN A 91 -2.06 -14.12 10.54
C ASN A 91 -3.56 -13.89 10.32
N LEU A 92 -4.29 -14.90 9.86
CA LEU A 92 -5.75 -14.82 9.74
C LEU A 92 -6.46 -14.69 11.10
N ALA A 93 -5.80 -15.04 12.22
CA ALA A 93 -6.31 -14.84 13.57
C ALA A 93 -5.91 -13.49 14.18
N ASP A 94 -5.05 -12.71 13.52
CA ASP A 94 -4.56 -11.43 14.06
C ASP A 94 -5.71 -10.43 14.24
N ARG A 95 -5.61 -9.65 15.33
CA ARG A 95 -6.56 -8.55 15.58
C ARG A 95 -6.43 -7.48 14.50
N GLY A 96 -7.55 -6.98 14.01
CA GLY A 96 -7.59 -6.02 12.89
C GLY A 96 -7.48 -6.70 11.53
N GLY A 97 -7.45 -8.03 11.49
CA GLY A 97 -7.51 -8.86 10.28
C GLY A 97 -8.85 -9.59 10.16
N PRO A 98 -8.88 -10.69 9.40
CA PRO A 98 -10.06 -11.56 9.28
C PRO A 98 -10.52 -12.13 10.63
N SER A 99 -9.61 -12.17 11.62
CA SER A 99 -9.88 -12.54 13.02
C SER A 99 -10.60 -13.89 13.17
N PHE A 100 -10.20 -14.87 12.36
CA PHE A 100 -10.65 -16.26 12.55
C PHE A 100 -10.18 -16.80 13.91
N SER A 101 -10.93 -17.71 14.50
CA SER A 101 -10.47 -18.37 15.72
C SER A 101 -9.25 -19.24 15.44
N GLU A 102 -8.41 -19.45 16.46
CA GLU A 102 -7.22 -20.33 16.32
C GLU A 102 -7.58 -21.73 15.87
N ALA A 103 -8.74 -22.25 16.32
CA ALA A 103 -9.26 -23.55 15.89
C ALA A 103 -9.60 -23.58 14.40
N GLN A 104 -10.23 -22.51 13.88
CA GLN A 104 -10.53 -22.36 12.45
C GLN A 104 -9.25 -22.26 11.63
N VAL A 105 -8.27 -21.47 12.08
CA VAL A 105 -6.97 -21.34 11.41
C VAL A 105 -6.22 -22.69 11.37
N LYS A 106 -6.23 -23.43 12.49
CA LYS A 106 -5.61 -24.77 12.55
C LYS A 106 -6.30 -25.74 11.59
N ALA A 107 -7.62 -25.76 11.58
CA ALA A 107 -8.41 -26.62 10.68
C ALA A 107 -8.22 -26.23 9.21
N LEU A 108 -8.09 -24.94 8.92
CA LEU A 108 -7.80 -24.45 7.58
C LEU A 108 -6.41 -24.86 7.12
N ALA A 109 -5.37 -24.60 7.95
CA ALA A 109 -3.99 -24.95 7.62
C ALA A 109 -3.84 -26.45 7.34
N ALA A 110 -4.48 -27.30 8.13
CA ALA A 110 -4.42 -28.75 7.98
C ALA A 110 -4.98 -29.28 6.64
N LYS A 111 -5.73 -28.47 5.88
CA LYS A 111 -6.23 -28.83 4.54
C LYS A 111 -5.16 -28.72 3.45
N TYR A 112 -4.05 -28.04 3.74
CA TYR A 112 -2.95 -27.85 2.79
C TYR A 112 -1.84 -28.84 3.06
N GLN A 113 -1.22 -29.35 1.99
CA GLN A 113 -0.01 -30.16 2.07
C GLN A 113 1.20 -29.25 1.91
N ILE A 114 2.08 -29.29 2.89
CA ILE A 114 3.30 -28.47 2.94
C ILE A 114 4.50 -29.36 2.78
N LYS A 115 5.35 -29.04 1.81
CA LYS A 115 6.66 -29.70 1.67
C LYS A 115 7.56 -29.29 2.82
N ASP A 116 8.08 -30.26 3.54
CA ASP A 116 8.95 -30.09 4.69
C ASP A 116 10.17 -31.05 4.59
N GLY A 117 11.17 -30.83 5.39
CA GLY A 117 12.36 -31.65 5.41
C GLY A 117 13.64 -30.83 5.14
N PRO A 118 14.76 -31.51 4.90
CA PRO A 118 14.89 -32.97 4.81
C PRO A 118 14.67 -33.69 6.16
N ASN A 119 14.21 -34.96 6.12
CA ASN A 119 14.18 -35.84 7.26
C ASN A 119 15.60 -36.39 7.57
N ASP A 120 15.74 -37.25 8.58
CA ASP A 120 17.04 -37.82 8.96
C ASP A 120 17.70 -38.65 7.84
N ALA A 121 16.93 -39.10 6.86
CA ALA A 121 17.41 -39.78 5.65
C ALA A 121 17.76 -38.83 4.49
N GLY A 122 17.59 -37.52 4.68
CA GLY A 122 17.84 -36.52 3.64
C GLY A 122 16.68 -36.33 2.63
N GLU A 123 15.50 -36.87 2.90
CA GLU A 123 14.37 -36.89 1.99
C GLU A 123 13.39 -35.77 2.33
N MET A 124 12.83 -35.09 1.29
CA MET A 124 11.71 -34.16 1.45
C MET A 124 10.41 -34.95 1.58
N PHE A 125 9.55 -34.50 2.49
CA PHE A 125 8.25 -35.13 2.73
C PHE A 125 7.13 -34.11 2.74
N GLU A 126 5.90 -34.57 2.60
CA GLU A 126 4.71 -33.74 2.71
C GLU A 126 4.03 -34.01 4.06
N ARG A 127 3.54 -32.91 4.66
CA ARG A 127 2.75 -32.97 5.89
C ARG A 127 1.56 -32.01 5.85
N PRO A 128 0.55 -32.23 6.67
CA PRO A 128 -0.50 -31.25 6.88
C PRO A 128 0.08 -29.91 7.38
N GLY A 129 -0.44 -28.82 6.86
CA GLY A 129 -0.03 -27.47 7.22
C GLY A 129 -0.33 -27.15 8.69
N ARG A 130 0.46 -26.25 9.25
CA ARG A 130 0.37 -25.73 10.63
C ARG A 130 0.07 -24.23 10.57
N PRO A 131 -0.47 -23.61 11.62
CA PRO A 131 -0.69 -22.16 11.66
C PRO A 131 0.55 -21.30 11.40
N SER A 132 1.75 -21.83 11.69
CA SER A 132 3.03 -21.14 11.42
C SER A 132 3.46 -21.16 9.97
N ASP A 133 2.90 -22.04 9.15
CA ASP A 133 3.29 -22.16 7.76
C ASP A 133 2.68 -21.03 6.93
N TYR A 134 3.37 -20.68 5.85
CA TYR A 134 2.89 -19.72 4.86
C TYR A 134 1.96 -20.39 3.85
N PHE A 135 1.14 -19.59 3.18
CA PHE A 135 0.29 -20.10 2.10
C PHE A 135 1.16 -20.71 0.99
N PRO A 136 0.97 -21.99 0.65
CA PRO A 136 1.70 -22.59 -0.46
C PRO A 136 1.22 -22.03 -1.79
N TRP A 137 2.13 -21.95 -2.75
CA TRP A 137 1.78 -21.62 -4.12
C TRP A 137 1.36 -22.88 -4.89
N SER A 138 0.40 -22.74 -5.80
CA SER A 138 -0.10 -23.85 -6.62
C SER A 138 0.93 -24.38 -7.62
N PHE A 139 1.97 -23.59 -7.92
CA PHE A 139 3.07 -23.98 -8.81
C PHE A 139 4.37 -24.20 -8.02
N PRO A 140 5.18 -25.19 -8.41
CA PRO A 140 6.45 -25.49 -7.73
C PRO A 140 7.49 -24.37 -7.92
N ASN A 141 7.44 -23.65 -9.03
CA ASN A 141 8.33 -22.53 -9.36
C ASN A 141 7.75 -21.66 -10.47
N GLU A 142 8.41 -20.54 -10.79
CA GLU A 142 7.98 -19.58 -11.80
C GLU A 142 8.03 -20.14 -13.22
N GLN A 143 8.95 -21.05 -13.53
CA GLN A 143 9.05 -21.69 -14.84
C GLN A 143 7.81 -22.55 -15.11
N ALA A 144 7.37 -23.32 -14.10
CA ALA A 144 6.15 -24.12 -14.21
C ALA A 144 4.91 -23.24 -14.35
N ALA A 145 4.82 -22.13 -13.61
CA ALA A 145 3.74 -21.19 -13.74
C ALA A 145 3.70 -20.55 -15.14
N ARG A 146 4.86 -20.13 -15.65
CA ARG A 146 4.97 -19.55 -17.01
C ARG A 146 4.60 -20.56 -18.09
N ALA A 147 5.02 -21.82 -17.94
CA ALA A 147 4.68 -22.88 -18.90
C ALA A 147 3.17 -23.17 -18.92
N ALA A 148 2.52 -23.12 -17.77
CA ALA A 148 1.08 -23.41 -17.65
C ALA A 148 0.18 -22.23 -18.05
N LEU A 149 0.58 -20.99 -17.75
CA LEU A 149 -0.26 -19.80 -17.86
C LEU A 149 0.21 -18.80 -18.93
N GLY A 150 1.37 -19.04 -19.56
CA GLY A 150 2.00 -18.09 -20.51
C GLY A 150 2.70 -16.91 -19.83
N ALA A 151 2.39 -16.62 -18.57
CA ALA A 151 2.99 -15.56 -17.76
C ALA A 151 3.16 -16.00 -16.31
N VAL A 152 3.98 -15.31 -15.54
CA VAL A 152 4.11 -15.55 -14.11
C VAL A 152 3.13 -14.64 -13.37
N PRO A 153 2.11 -15.19 -12.67
CA PRO A 153 1.22 -14.39 -11.85
C PRO A 153 1.99 -13.72 -10.70
N PRO A 154 1.81 -12.43 -10.46
CA PRO A 154 2.49 -11.76 -9.35
C PRO A 154 2.02 -12.30 -7.99
N ASP A 155 2.94 -12.29 -7.00
CA ASP A 155 2.59 -12.55 -5.61
C ASP A 155 1.66 -11.46 -5.07
N MET A 156 0.61 -11.85 -4.38
CA MET A 156 -0.42 -10.93 -3.90
C MET A 156 -0.14 -10.32 -2.53
N SER A 157 0.91 -10.76 -1.82
CA SER A 157 1.16 -10.34 -0.44
C SER A 157 1.31 -8.84 -0.26
N LEU A 158 1.90 -8.15 -1.25
CA LEU A 158 2.12 -6.70 -1.22
C LEU A 158 1.43 -5.96 -2.38
N LEU A 159 0.61 -6.67 -3.15
CA LEU A 159 0.08 -6.19 -4.43
C LEU A 159 -0.70 -4.88 -4.28
N ALA A 160 -1.53 -4.76 -3.24
CA ALA A 160 -2.33 -3.56 -2.99
C ALA A 160 -1.51 -2.31 -2.67
N LYS A 161 -0.25 -2.47 -2.27
CA LYS A 161 0.67 -1.34 -2.05
C LYS A 161 1.70 -1.19 -3.17
N ALA A 162 1.97 -2.25 -3.92
CA ALA A 162 2.89 -2.23 -5.05
C ALA A 162 2.25 -1.73 -6.35
N ARG A 163 0.93 -1.70 -6.43
CA ARG A 163 0.19 -1.19 -7.59
C ARG A 163 -0.35 0.20 -7.32
N SER A 164 -0.25 1.06 -8.32
CA SER A 164 -0.81 2.41 -8.30
C SER A 164 -1.06 2.86 -9.74
N TYR A 165 -1.72 3.97 -9.90
CA TYR A 165 -1.78 4.71 -11.15
C TYR A 165 -1.10 6.07 -10.97
N GLU A 166 -0.56 6.62 -12.04
CA GLU A 166 0.13 7.90 -11.98
C GLU A 166 -0.86 9.05 -11.75
N ARG A 167 -0.69 9.80 -10.67
CA ARG A 167 -1.52 10.96 -10.36
C ARG A 167 -0.93 12.28 -10.87
N GLY A 168 0.32 12.27 -11.29
CA GLY A 168 1.00 13.44 -11.80
C GLY A 168 1.27 14.52 -10.73
N PHE A 169 2.04 15.52 -11.15
CA PHE A 169 2.29 16.74 -10.36
C PHE A 169 1.05 17.65 -10.42
N PRO A 170 0.63 18.33 -9.32
CA PRO A 170 1.24 18.33 -7.97
C PRO A 170 0.62 17.30 -6.98
N LEU A 171 -0.32 16.47 -7.43
CA LEU A 171 -1.17 15.66 -6.56
C LEU A 171 -0.37 14.68 -5.68
N PHE A 172 0.69 14.07 -6.23
CA PHE A 172 1.53 13.14 -5.47
C PHE A 172 2.21 13.79 -4.23
N LEU A 173 2.42 15.13 -4.22
CA LEU A 173 2.96 15.86 -3.07
C LEU A 173 1.94 16.04 -1.96
N ILE A 174 0.65 16.07 -2.33
CA ILE A 174 -0.46 16.30 -1.41
C ILE A 174 -0.95 14.98 -0.82
N ASP A 175 -0.77 13.86 -1.53
CA ASP A 175 -1.25 12.53 -1.11
C ASP A 175 -0.83 12.13 0.31
N PRO A 176 0.42 12.34 0.76
CA PRO A 176 0.80 12.05 2.15
C PRO A 176 0.06 12.93 3.16
N ILE A 177 -0.31 14.15 2.79
CA ILE A 177 -1.00 15.12 3.65
C ILE A 177 -2.48 14.77 3.78
N ILE A 178 -3.14 14.49 2.66
CA ILE A 178 -4.56 14.10 2.63
C ILE A 178 -4.77 12.61 2.91
N GLN A 179 -3.67 11.88 3.15
CA GLN A 179 -3.64 10.42 3.38
C GLN A 179 -4.39 9.61 2.32
N TYR A 180 -4.26 10.00 1.07
CA TYR A 180 -4.76 9.21 -0.04
C TYR A 180 -3.80 8.04 -0.31
N GLN A 181 -4.04 6.92 0.35
CA GLN A 181 -3.23 5.70 0.26
C GLN A 181 -3.92 4.58 -0.51
N GLU A 182 -5.15 4.81 -0.96
CA GLU A 182 -6.01 3.81 -1.57
C GLU A 182 -5.80 3.65 -3.08
N GLN A 183 -4.75 4.24 -3.64
CA GLN A 183 -4.46 4.16 -5.08
C GLN A 183 -4.36 2.72 -5.57
N GLY A 184 -3.67 1.86 -4.82
CA GLY A 184 -3.54 0.45 -5.14
C GLY A 184 -4.87 -0.31 -5.06
N PRO A 185 -5.62 -0.21 -3.96
CA PRO A 185 -6.96 -0.77 -3.85
C PRO A 185 -7.91 -0.29 -4.95
N ASP A 186 -7.96 1.02 -5.23
CA ASP A 186 -8.81 1.56 -6.31
C ASP A 186 -8.42 0.98 -7.67
N TYR A 187 -7.11 0.86 -7.94
CA TYR A 187 -6.62 0.24 -9.17
C TYR A 187 -6.98 -1.24 -9.28
N ILE A 188 -6.77 -2.03 -8.22
CA ILE A 188 -7.09 -3.46 -8.24
C ILE A 188 -8.59 -3.67 -8.41
N TYR A 189 -9.41 -2.91 -7.71
CA TYR A 189 -10.87 -2.96 -7.87
C TYR A 189 -11.29 -2.64 -9.31
N ALA A 190 -10.77 -1.56 -9.87
CA ALA A 190 -11.05 -1.16 -11.25
C ALA A 190 -10.58 -2.23 -12.25
N LEU A 191 -9.37 -2.78 -12.06
CA LEU A 191 -8.81 -3.83 -12.91
C LEU A 191 -9.71 -5.07 -12.93
N LEU A 192 -10.20 -5.52 -11.77
CA LEU A 192 -11.07 -6.69 -11.68
C LEU A 192 -12.45 -6.47 -12.32
N ASN A 193 -12.91 -5.22 -12.40
CA ASN A 193 -14.16 -4.85 -13.07
C ASN A 193 -13.96 -4.38 -14.52
N GLY A 194 -12.73 -4.25 -14.98
CA GLY A 194 -12.38 -3.64 -16.27
C GLY A 194 -12.44 -4.57 -17.48
N TYR A 195 -12.89 -5.80 -17.32
CA TYR A 195 -13.08 -6.76 -18.41
C TYR A 195 -14.42 -6.49 -19.13
N THR A 196 -14.45 -5.48 -20.00
CA THR A 196 -15.68 -4.99 -20.63
C THR A 196 -15.83 -5.44 -22.08
N ASP A 197 -14.80 -5.96 -22.73
CA ASP A 197 -14.89 -6.47 -24.10
C ASP A 197 -15.17 -7.98 -24.11
N ALA A 198 -16.40 -8.34 -24.42
CA ALA A 198 -16.82 -9.75 -24.52
C ALA A 198 -16.12 -10.53 -25.67
N LYS A 199 -15.46 -9.86 -26.62
CA LYS A 199 -14.76 -10.49 -27.75
C LYS A 199 -13.31 -10.82 -27.45
N ASP A 200 -12.69 -10.11 -26.50
CA ASP A 200 -11.31 -10.31 -26.10
C ASP A 200 -11.20 -10.54 -24.58
N PRO A 201 -11.08 -11.78 -24.12
CA PRO A 201 -11.00 -12.10 -22.70
C PRO A 201 -9.76 -11.54 -22.01
N ASN A 202 -8.78 -11.07 -22.77
CA ASN A 202 -7.55 -10.44 -22.29
C ASN A 202 -7.56 -8.92 -22.44
N TRP A 203 -8.68 -8.33 -22.86
CA TRP A 203 -8.82 -6.88 -22.89
C TRP A 203 -9.28 -6.37 -21.54
N ASN A 204 -8.63 -5.30 -21.06
CA ASN A 204 -8.96 -4.68 -19.78
C ASN A 204 -8.84 -3.16 -19.87
N GLU A 205 -9.87 -2.45 -19.47
CA GLU A 205 -9.96 -1.00 -19.57
C GLU A 205 -8.85 -0.29 -18.79
N TYR A 206 -8.50 -0.79 -17.60
CA TYR A 206 -7.55 -0.12 -16.68
C TYR A 206 -6.12 -0.61 -16.80
N MET A 207 -5.86 -1.64 -17.59
CA MET A 207 -4.49 -2.08 -17.85
C MET A 207 -3.81 -1.15 -18.87
N PRO A 208 -2.59 -0.66 -18.62
CA PRO A 208 -1.85 0.08 -19.63
C PRO A 208 -1.74 -0.71 -20.93
N GLY A 209 -2.14 -0.11 -22.05
CA GLY A 209 -2.20 -0.79 -23.35
C GLY A 209 -3.36 -1.77 -23.52
N HIS A 210 -4.29 -1.83 -22.59
CA HIS A 210 -5.53 -2.64 -22.60
C HIS A 210 -5.34 -4.15 -22.76
N LYS A 211 -4.12 -4.68 -22.73
CA LYS A 211 -3.82 -6.10 -22.82
C LYS A 211 -3.27 -6.63 -21.51
N ILE A 212 -3.95 -7.61 -20.95
CA ILE A 212 -3.56 -8.27 -19.70
C ILE A 212 -3.43 -9.78 -19.93
N ALA A 213 -2.36 -10.39 -19.42
CA ALA A 213 -2.17 -11.84 -19.53
C ALA A 213 -3.15 -12.64 -18.66
N MET A 214 -3.71 -12.04 -17.61
CA MET A 214 -4.72 -12.66 -16.77
C MET A 214 -6.09 -12.61 -17.48
N PRO A 215 -6.71 -13.73 -17.83
CA PRO A 215 -8.09 -13.73 -18.32
C PRO A 215 -9.04 -13.31 -17.19
N MET A 216 -10.28 -12.91 -17.54
CA MET A 216 -11.29 -12.50 -16.56
C MET A 216 -11.43 -13.56 -15.45
N PRO A 217 -11.05 -13.23 -14.19
CA PRO A 217 -10.98 -14.23 -13.12
C PRO A 217 -12.30 -14.42 -12.37
N LEU A 218 -13.21 -13.47 -12.46
CA LEU A 218 -14.45 -13.43 -11.67
C LEU A 218 -15.68 -13.42 -12.58
N SER A 219 -16.70 -14.13 -12.15
CA SER A 219 -18.04 -14.10 -12.75
C SER A 219 -19.09 -14.04 -11.63
N ASP A 220 -20.27 -13.55 -11.93
CA ASP A 220 -21.36 -13.53 -10.97
C ASP A 220 -21.70 -14.97 -10.52
N GLY A 221 -21.88 -15.15 -9.23
CA GLY A 221 -22.12 -16.46 -8.62
C GLY A 221 -20.88 -17.35 -8.46
N ALA A 222 -19.66 -16.89 -8.78
CA ALA A 222 -18.43 -17.70 -8.68
C ALA A 222 -18.09 -18.13 -7.25
N VAL A 223 -18.48 -17.33 -6.26
CA VAL A 223 -18.24 -17.62 -4.82
C VAL A 223 -19.56 -17.56 -4.06
N ASP A 224 -19.79 -18.55 -3.22
CA ASP A 224 -21.04 -18.68 -2.45
C ASP A 224 -20.87 -18.12 -1.04
N TYR A 225 -21.30 -16.88 -0.84
CA TYR A 225 -21.24 -16.22 0.46
C TYR A 225 -22.32 -16.74 1.40
N ALA A 226 -21.90 -17.18 2.59
CA ALA A 226 -22.81 -17.71 3.61
C ALA A 226 -23.58 -16.62 4.36
N ASP A 227 -23.11 -15.36 4.30
CA ASP A 227 -23.71 -14.21 5.02
C ASP A 227 -24.81 -13.49 4.24
N GLY A 228 -25.16 -13.98 3.05
CA GLY A 228 -26.18 -13.37 2.19
C GLY A 228 -25.71 -12.14 1.41
N SER A 229 -24.43 -11.82 1.44
CA SER A 229 -23.85 -10.74 0.62
C SER A 229 -24.04 -11.00 -0.88
N LEU A 230 -24.03 -9.93 -1.69
CA LEU A 230 -24.21 -10.00 -3.13
C LEU A 230 -23.11 -10.86 -3.78
N LYS A 231 -23.55 -11.77 -4.66
CA LYS A 231 -22.67 -12.69 -5.39
C LYS A 231 -22.37 -12.15 -6.80
N THR A 232 -21.83 -10.93 -6.85
CA THR A 232 -21.55 -10.20 -8.08
C THR A 232 -20.08 -9.87 -8.20
N VAL A 233 -19.58 -9.71 -9.42
CA VAL A 233 -18.17 -9.33 -9.68
C VAL A 233 -17.75 -8.08 -8.92
N PRO A 234 -18.53 -6.97 -8.87
CA PRO A 234 -18.14 -5.78 -8.10
C PRO A 234 -18.01 -6.05 -6.61
N GLN A 235 -18.88 -6.90 -6.02
CA GLN A 235 -18.78 -7.25 -4.60
C GLN A 235 -17.55 -8.10 -4.33
N TYR A 236 -17.28 -9.12 -5.14
CA TYR A 236 -16.08 -9.96 -5.04
C TYR A 236 -14.80 -9.13 -5.18
N ALA A 237 -14.76 -8.23 -6.17
CA ALA A 237 -13.63 -7.35 -6.39
C ALA A 237 -13.39 -6.43 -5.19
N LYS A 238 -14.46 -5.89 -4.58
CA LYS A 238 -14.35 -5.03 -3.39
C LYS A 238 -13.83 -5.81 -2.18
N ASP A 239 -14.37 -7.00 -1.94
CA ASP A 239 -13.99 -7.82 -0.79
C ASP A 239 -12.56 -8.35 -0.90
N VAL A 240 -12.17 -8.91 -2.06
CA VAL A 240 -10.80 -9.41 -2.24
C VAL A 240 -9.77 -8.29 -2.21
N THR A 241 -10.10 -7.11 -2.76
CA THR A 241 -9.19 -5.96 -2.70
C THR A 241 -8.95 -5.49 -1.26
N ALA A 242 -10.00 -5.45 -0.43
CA ALA A 242 -9.85 -5.15 1.00
C ALA A 242 -8.96 -6.19 1.71
N PHE A 243 -9.12 -7.48 1.40
CA PHE A 243 -8.26 -8.53 1.93
C PHE A 243 -6.81 -8.37 1.49
N LEU A 244 -6.55 -8.05 0.21
CA LEU A 244 -5.20 -7.80 -0.30
C LEU A 244 -4.56 -6.55 0.32
N MET A 245 -5.36 -5.52 0.62
CA MET A 245 -4.85 -4.36 1.34
C MET A 245 -4.46 -4.72 2.78
N TRP A 246 -5.26 -5.54 3.46
CA TRP A 246 -4.88 -6.07 4.77
C TRP A 246 -3.62 -6.94 4.69
N ALA A 247 -3.50 -7.83 3.71
CA ALA A 247 -2.33 -8.66 3.52
C ALA A 247 -1.06 -7.81 3.34
N ALA A 248 -1.15 -6.71 2.60
CA ALA A 248 -0.04 -5.79 2.36
C ALA A 248 0.27 -4.87 3.55
N GLU A 249 -0.70 -4.60 4.43
CA GLU A 249 -0.52 -3.75 5.60
C GLU A 249 -1.35 -4.24 6.81
N PRO A 250 -1.01 -5.40 7.41
CA PRO A 250 -1.79 -5.98 8.50
C PRO A 250 -1.76 -5.12 9.79
N LYS A 251 -0.79 -4.22 9.92
CA LYS A 251 -0.62 -3.31 11.07
C LYS A 251 -1.13 -1.89 10.81
N LEU A 252 -1.95 -1.67 9.80
CA LEU A 252 -2.47 -0.36 9.43
C LEU A 252 -3.16 0.35 10.61
N GLU A 253 -4.05 -0.33 11.32
CA GLU A 253 -4.78 0.26 12.46
C GLU A 253 -3.84 0.60 13.63
N GLU A 254 -2.89 -0.28 13.92
CA GLU A 254 -1.88 -0.06 14.97
C GLU A 254 -0.99 1.13 14.62
N ARG A 255 -0.53 1.20 13.37
CA ARG A 255 0.26 2.32 12.86
C ARG A 255 -0.49 3.65 12.97
N LYS A 256 -1.77 3.69 12.58
CA LYS A 256 -2.62 4.89 12.68
C LYS A 256 -2.79 5.34 14.13
N ARG A 257 -3.10 4.40 15.03
CA ARG A 257 -3.27 4.69 16.45
C ARG A 257 -1.98 5.22 17.08
N LEU A 258 -0.85 4.57 16.81
CA LEU A 258 0.44 5.00 17.29
C LEU A 258 0.83 6.38 16.73
N GLY A 259 0.66 6.56 15.41
CA GLY A 259 0.96 7.81 14.73
C GLY A 259 0.17 8.99 15.29
N PHE A 260 -1.12 8.80 15.56
CA PHE A 260 -1.94 9.84 16.19
C PHE A 260 -1.43 10.22 17.60
N GLY A 261 -1.06 9.23 18.42
CA GLY A 261 -0.46 9.49 19.73
C GLY A 261 0.87 10.26 19.63
N VAL A 262 1.72 9.88 18.68
CA VAL A 262 2.99 10.58 18.42
C VAL A 262 2.75 12.03 17.97
N LEU A 263 1.78 12.29 17.11
CA LEU A 263 1.45 13.65 16.67
C LEU A 263 0.98 14.53 17.84
N ILE A 264 0.13 14.01 18.71
CA ILE A 264 -0.31 14.73 19.93
C ILE A 264 0.91 15.04 20.81
N PHE A 265 1.76 14.05 21.07
CA PHE A 265 2.96 14.25 21.87
C PHE A 265 3.87 15.33 21.28
N LEU A 266 4.16 15.28 19.99
CA LEU A 266 5.01 16.27 19.31
C LEU A 266 4.37 17.66 19.33
N PHE A 267 3.07 17.76 19.18
CA PHE A 267 2.34 19.04 19.27
C PHE A 267 2.48 19.67 20.67
N VAL A 268 2.23 18.90 21.73
CA VAL A 268 2.39 19.37 23.12
C VAL A 268 3.84 19.77 23.38
N TYR A 269 4.79 18.95 22.93
CA TYR A 269 6.22 19.24 23.09
C TYR A 269 6.63 20.54 22.36
N ALA A 270 6.14 20.75 21.14
CA ALA A 270 6.37 21.99 20.40
C ALA A 270 5.81 23.22 21.13
N LEU A 271 4.60 23.12 21.72
CA LEU A 271 4.04 24.19 22.52
C LEU A 271 4.90 24.51 23.75
N LEU A 272 5.39 23.49 24.46
CA LEU A 272 6.30 23.69 25.60
C LEU A 272 7.59 24.38 25.16
N LEU A 273 8.19 23.96 24.07
CA LEU A 273 9.39 24.62 23.51
C LEU A 273 9.12 26.08 23.12
N LEU A 274 7.94 26.40 22.57
CA LEU A 274 7.55 27.79 22.27
C LEU A 274 7.46 28.64 23.57
N VAL A 275 6.90 28.09 24.64
CA VAL A 275 6.84 28.77 25.95
C VAL A 275 8.23 29.03 26.49
N VAL A 276 9.10 28.01 26.48
CA VAL A 276 10.50 28.15 26.91
C VAL A 276 11.23 29.17 26.07
N LYS A 277 11.11 29.10 24.74
CA LYS A 277 11.69 30.09 23.83
C LYS A 277 11.25 31.51 24.20
N LYS A 278 9.94 31.75 24.32
CA LYS A 278 9.41 33.09 24.69
C LYS A 278 9.99 33.58 26.05
N LYS A 279 10.06 32.68 27.03
CA LYS A 279 10.59 33.04 28.37
C LYS A 279 12.08 33.43 28.35
N ILE A 280 12.90 32.70 27.58
CA ILE A 280 14.34 32.98 27.44
C ILE A 280 14.55 34.30 26.69
N TRP A 281 13.88 34.49 25.54
CA TRP A 281 14.07 35.66 24.72
C TRP A 281 13.57 36.94 25.39
N HIS A 282 12.44 36.89 26.11
CA HIS A 282 11.98 38.02 26.91
C HIS A 282 13.02 38.49 27.95
N ARG A 283 13.78 37.57 28.53
CA ARG A 283 14.86 37.94 29.49
C ARG A 283 16.04 38.60 28.78
N THR A 284 16.43 38.17 27.60
CA THR A 284 17.52 38.77 26.81
C THR A 284 17.15 40.14 26.24
N GLU A 285 15.88 40.36 25.87
CA GLU A 285 15.39 41.66 25.44
C GLU A 285 15.29 42.67 26.61
N ALA A 286 14.98 42.20 27.83
CA ALA A 286 14.87 43.03 29.01
C ALA A 286 16.24 43.46 29.59
N HIS A 287 17.31 42.72 29.31
CA HIS A 287 18.68 43.02 29.73
C HIS A 287 19.63 42.86 28.53
N PRO A 288 19.66 43.84 27.60
CA PRO A 288 20.67 43.83 26.56
C PRO A 288 22.03 43.97 27.24
N SER A 289 22.95 43.04 26.96
CA SER A 289 24.31 43.12 27.46
C SER A 289 24.97 44.44 26.96
N PRO A 290 25.56 45.26 27.84
CA PRO A 290 26.13 46.54 27.43
C PRO A 290 27.38 46.40 26.54
N ASP A 291 27.88 45.21 26.29
CA ASP A 291 29.17 44.93 25.69
C ASP A 291 29.15 44.28 24.32
N MET A 292 28.04 44.37 23.57
CA MET A 292 28.08 44.00 22.14
C MET A 292 28.22 45.25 21.26
N PRO A 293 29.32 45.37 20.49
CA PRO A 293 29.59 46.50 19.57
C PRO A 293 28.56 46.62 18.45
#